data_c7b1b3e22fee633bf82a94feccf62358
#
_entry.id   c7b1b3e22fee633bf82a94feccf62358
#
_cell.length_a   1.000
_cell.length_b   1.000
_cell.length_c   1.000
_cell.angle_alpha   90.00
_cell.angle_beta   90.00
_cell.angle_gamma   90.00
#
_symmetry.space_group_name_H-M   'P 1'
#
loop_
_entity.id
_entity.type
_entity.pdbx_description
1 polymer ?
#
loop_
_entity_poly.entity_id
_entity_poly.type
_entity_poly.pdbx_seq_one_letter_code
_entity_poly.pdbx_strand_id
1 'polypeptide(L)'
;MEEIIAPIDKEVLKSELTQERRLRFTNKSNNEIYVVTAHNAPNVMKEIGRLREIAFRAAGGGTGKSMDIDEYDTMPNPYKQLIVWNPEAEEILGGYRYLFGDEVEYDEHGKPVLATAHMFDFSEKFLKEYLPYTVELGRSFVTLEYQSSRAGSKGLFALDNLWDG
;
A
#
# COMPACT_ATOMS: atom_id res chain seq x y z
N MET A 1 2.49 -7.83 21.98
CA MET A 1 2.36 -7.97 20.52
C MET A 1 1.05 -8.69 20.25
N GLU A 2 0.15 -8.04 19.51
CA GLU A 2 -1.16 -8.61 19.20
C GLU A 2 -1.03 -9.78 18.19
N GLU A 3 -2.00 -10.69 18.23
CA GLU A 3 -2.16 -11.70 17.20
C GLU A 3 -2.59 -11.04 15.89
N ILE A 4 -1.96 -11.44 14.78
CA ILE A 4 -2.31 -10.92 13.45
C ILE A 4 -3.64 -11.54 13.03
N ILE A 5 -4.51 -10.76 12.40
CA ILE A 5 -5.81 -11.24 11.92
C ILE A 5 -5.65 -12.42 10.95
N ALA A 6 -6.69 -13.25 10.84
CA ALA A 6 -6.75 -14.30 9.83
C ALA A 6 -6.78 -13.69 8.40
N PRO A 7 -6.30 -14.44 7.39
CA PRO A 7 -6.43 -14.02 5.98
C PRO A 7 -7.87 -13.71 5.62
N ILE A 8 -8.07 -12.66 4.85
CA ILE A 8 -9.39 -12.32 4.30
C ILE A 8 -9.74 -13.31 3.19
N ASP A 9 -10.99 -13.72 3.14
CA ASP A 9 -11.51 -14.63 2.10
C ASP A 9 -11.23 -14.09 0.69
N LYS A 10 -10.72 -14.95 -0.19
CA LYS A 10 -10.33 -14.58 -1.56
C LYS A 10 -11.52 -14.09 -2.40
N GLU A 11 -12.71 -14.65 -2.21
CA GLU A 11 -13.90 -14.20 -2.92
C GLU A 11 -14.32 -12.79 -2.50
N VAL A 12 -14.13 -12.45 -1.21
CA VAL A 12 -14.37 -11.09 -0.70
C VAL A 12 -13.37 -10.12 -1.32
N LEU A 13 -12.09 -10.46 -1.38
CA LEU A 13 -11.07 -9.63 -2.02
C LEU A 13 -11.40 -9.40 -3.51
N LYS A 14 -11.71 -10.47 -4.24
CA LYS A 14 -12.06 -10.37 -5.67
C LYS A 14 -13.30 -9.51 -5.91
N SER A 15 -14.28 -9.53 -5.02
CA SER A 15 -15.47 -8.69 -5.14
C SER A 15 -15.16 -7.19 -5.07
N GLU A 16 -14.10 -6.81 -4.36
CA GLU A 16 -13.65 -5.43 -4.24
C GLU A 16 -12.62 -5.01 -5.31
N LEU A 17 -11.95 -5.99 -5.96
CA LEU A 17 -10.99 -5.76 -7.04
C LEU A 17 -11.71 -5.70 -8.40
N THR A 18 -12.49 -4.65 -8.60
CA THR A 18 -13.30 -4.44 -9.81
C THR A 18 -12.44 -3.99 -10.99
N GLN A 19 -12.95 -4.16 -12.20
CA GLN A 19 -12.24 -3.77 -13.41
C GLN A 19 -11.92 -2.26 -13.44
N GLU A 20 -12.80 -1.43 -12.91
CA GLU A 20 -12.60 0.03 -12.85
C GLU A 20 -11.42 0.42 -11.94
N ARG A 21 -11.08 -0.40 -10.96
CA ARG A 21 -9.95 -0.18 -10.03
C ARG A 21 -8.65 -0.77 -10.54
N ARG A 22 -8.71 -1.59 -11.59
CA ARG A 22 -7.52 -2.12 -12.24
C ARG A 22 -6.84 -1.04 -13.07
N LEU A 23 -5.61 -0.69 -12.68
CA LEU A 23 -4.81 0.31 -13.37
C LEU A 23 -4.26 -0.23 -14.69
N ARG A 24 -3.60 -1.40 -14.62
CA ARG A 24 -2.98 -2.07 -15.77
C ARG A 24 -2.56 -3.50 -15.41
N PHE A 25 -2.12 -4.23 -16.42
CA PHE A 25 -1.36 -5.46 -16.23
C PHE A 25 0.12 -5.16 -16.03
N THR A 26 0.83 -6.03 -15.33
CA THR A 26 2.29 -5.93 -15.19
C THR A 26 2.98 -6.28 -16.49
N ASN A 27 4.19 -5.74 -16.70
CA ASN A 27 5.00 -6.01 -17.88
C ASN A 27 5.49 -7.48 -17.91
N LYS A 28 5.63 -8.09 -16.75
CA LYS A 28 6.06 -9.49 -16.59
C LYS A 28 5.10 -10.25 -15.70
N SER A 29 4.98 -11.54 -15.93
CA SER A 29 4.22 -12.49 -15.10
C SER A 29 2.70 -12.39 -15.15
N ASN A 30 2.13 -11.56 -16.02
CA ASN A 30 0.67 -11.38 -16.19
C ASN A 30 -0.09 -11.14 -14.88
N ASN A 31 0.51 -10.40 -13.96
CA ASN A 31 -0.15 -9.93 -12.77
C ASN A 31 -0.99 -8.68 -13.07
N GLU A 32 -1.84 -8.32 -12.16
CA GLU A 32 -2.74 -7.18 -12.27
C GLU A 32 -2.38 -6.13 -11.22
N ILE A 33 -2.43 -4.85 -11.60
CA ILE A 33 -2.22 -3.74 -10.69
C ILE A 33 -3.55 -3.06 -10.43
N TYR A 34 -3.92 -2.95 -9.14
CA TYR A 34 -5.11 -2.26 -8.67
C TYR A 34 -4.75 -1.05 -7.82
N VAL A 35 -5.56 -0.02 -7.90
CA VAL A 35 -5.52 1.13 -6.99
C VAL A 35 -6.85 1.18 -6.25
N VAL A 36 -6.77 1.11 -4.92
CA VAL A 36 -7.92 1.12 -4.03
C VAL A 36 -7.69 2.08 -2.86
N THR A 37 -8.75 2.34 -2.10
CA THR A 37 -8.68 3.05 -0.82
C THR A 37 -9.40 2.23 0.26
N ALA A 38 -9.19 2.56 1.52
CA ALA A 38 -9.93 1.95 2.62
C ALA A 38 -11.45 2.14 2.49
N HIS A 39 -11.88 3.21 1.82
CA HIS A 39 -13.30 3.53 1.66
C HIS A 39 -13.99 2.73 0.56
N ASN A 40 -13.30 2.46 -0.55
CA ASN A 40 -13.90 1.73 -1.67
C ASN A 40 -13.61 0.22 -1.64
N ALA A 41 -12.59 -0.21 -0.88
CA ALA A 41 -12.19 -1.61 -0.76
C ALA A 41 -11.75 -1.93 0.69
N PRO A 42 -12.68 -1.90 1.67
CA PRO A 42 -12.34 -2.01 3.09
C PRO A 42 -11.73 -3.37 3.45
N ASN A 43 -12.11 -4.44 2.81
CA ASN A 43 -11.56 -5.78 3.08
C ASN A 43 -10.19 -5.96 2.43
N VAL A 44 -9.98 -5.43 1.23
CA VAL A 44 -8.65 -5.36 0.62
C VAL A 44 -7.70 -4.54 1.51
N MET A 45 -8.16 -3.42 2.09
CA MET A 45 -7.36 -2.63 3.02
C MET A 45 -6.96 -3.45 4.26
N LYS A 46 -7.86 -4.24 4.83
CA LYS A 46 -7.54 -5.12 5.97
C LYS A 46 -6.48 -6.16 5.59
N GLU A 47 -6.61 -6.78 4.41
CA GLU A 47 -5.62 -7.74 3.92
C GLU A 47 -4.25 -7.08 3.70
N ILE A 48 -4.21 -5.87 3.13
CA ILE A 48 -2.98 -5.07 3.02
C ILE A 48 -2.35 -4.87 4.40
N GLY A 49 -3.13 -4.44 5.38
CA GLY A 49 -2.66 -4.23 6.76
C GLY A 49 -2.12 -5.51 7.40
N ARG A 50 -2.78 -6.63 7.16
CA ARG A 50 -2.31 -7.95 7.60
C ARG A 50 -0.95 -8.30 6.99
N LEU A 51 -0.82 -8.19 5.69
CA LEU A 51 0.40 -8.53 4.94
C LEU A 51 1.57 -7.60 5.29
N ARG A 52 1.30 -6.30 5.47
CA ARG A 52 2.30 -5.34 5.97
C ARG A 52 2.83 -5.75 7.34
N GLU A 53 1.94 -6.04 8.29
CA GLU A 53 2.34 -6.39 9.63
C GLU A 53 3.20 -7.67 9.64
N ILE A 54 2.82 -8.68 8.86
CA ILE A 54 3.62 -9.92 8.70
C ILE A 54 5.01 -9.59 8.16
N ALA A 55 5.08 -8.86 7.05
CA ALA A 55 6.35 -8.55 6.38
C ALA A 55 7.26 -7.68 7.26
N PHE A 56 6.71 -6.65 7.91
CA PHE A 56 7.47 -5.74 8.75
C PHE A 56 7.90 -6.38 10.08
N ARG A 57 7.07 -7.22 10.69
CA ARG A 57 7.49 -8.01 11.87
C ARG A 57 8.67 -8.93 11.55
N ALA A 58 8.60 -9.61 10.41
CA ALA A 58 9.69 -10.48 9.96
C ALA A 58 11.01 -9.72 9.76
N ALA A 59 10.92 -8.44 9.39
CA ALA A 59 12.06 -7.52 9.25
C ALA A 59 12.44 -6.80 10.56
N GLY A 60 11.75 -7.06 11.67
CA GLY A 60 12.03 -6.42 12.96
C GLY A 60 11.40 -5.02 13.14
N GLY A 61 10.51 -4.59 12.26
CA GLY A 61 9.92 -3.25 12.24
C GLY A 61 8.39 -3.20 12.27
N GLY A 62 7.71 -4.26 12.66
CA GLY A 62 6.25 -4.31 12.75
C GLY A 62 5.69 -3.38 13.82
N THR A 63 4.42 -2.99 13.67
CA THR A 63 3.71 -2.14 14.63
C THR A 63 3.38 -2.84 15.94
N GLY A 64 3.35 -4.18 15.94
CA GLY A 64 2.90 -5.01 17.05
C GLY A 64 1.37 -5.12 17.18
N LYS A 65 0.62 -4.49 16.27
CA LYS A 65 -0.85 -4.56 16.20
C LYS A 65 -1.30 -5.74 15.35
N SER A 66 -2.58 -6.04 15.39
CA SER A 66 -3.19 -7.12 14.57
C SER A 66 -3.14 -6.85 13.06
N MET A 67 -3.02 -5.57 12.67
CA MET A 67 -2.85 -5.08 11.29
C MET A 67 -2.04 -3.78 11.31
N ASP A 68 -1.20 -3.55 10.29
CA ASP A 68 -0.56 -2.24 10.06
C ASP A 68 -1.47 -1.35 9.21
N ILE A 69 -2.39 -0.69 9.87
CA ILE A 69 -3.26 0.34 9.31
C ILE A 69 -3.18 1.55 10.23
N ASP A 70 -3.02 2.74 9.66
CA ASP A 70 -2.96 4.00 10.40
C ASP A 70 -3.99 5.02 9.89
N GLU A 71 -3.95 6.21 10.46
CA GLU A 71 -4.87 7.31 10.12
C GLU A 71 -4.76 7.75 8.66
N TYR A 72 -3.59 7.67 8.05
CA TYR A 72 -3.37 8.03 6.64
C TYR A 72 -4.04 7.06 5.67
N ASP A 73 -4.25 5.83 6.09
CA ASP A 73 -4.99 4.83 5.32
C ASP A 73 -6.51 5.06 5.38
N THR A 74 -7.04 5.68 6.45
CA THR A 74 -8.47 5.73 6.76
C THR A 74 -9.08 7.12 6.85
N MET A 75 -8.29 8.19 6.87
CA MET A 75 -8.77 9.58 6.92
C MET A 75 -9.71 9.91 5.74
N PRO A 76 -10.49 11.02 5.78
CA PRO A 76 -11.45 11.36 4.73
C PRO A 76 -10.88 11.44 3.31
N ASN A 77 -9.67 12.01 3.16
CA ASN A 77 -8.89 11.96 1.91
C ASN A 77 -7.72 11.00 2.09
N PRO A 78 -7.93 9.68 2.02
CA PRO A 78 -6.92 8.69 2.41
C PRO A 78 -5.85 8.54 1.33
N TYR A 79 -4.69 8.04 1.74
CA TYR A 79 -3.70 7.53 0.80
C TYR A 79 -4.30 6.43 -0.07
N LYS A 80 -3.95 6.46 -1.34
CA LYS A 80 -4.27 5.40 -2.29
C LYS A 80 -3.34 4.21 -2.05
N GLN A 81 -3.88 3.02 -2.21
CA GLN A 81 -3.15 1.76 -2.08
C GLN A 81 -2.97 1.16 -3.47
N LEU A 82 -1.74 1.09 -3.93
CA LEU A 82 -1.41 0.34 -5.14
C LEU A 82 -0.98 -1.06 -4.73
N ILE A 83 -1.63 -2.07 -5.30
CA ILE A 83 -1.30 -3.47 -5.06
C ILE A 83 -1.05 -4.22 -6.36
N VAL A 84 -0.17 -5.20 -6.28
CA VAL A 84 0.04 -6.21 -7.33
C VAL A 84 -0.71 -7.47 -6.92
N TRP A 85 -1.64 -7.87 -7.76
CA TRP A 85 -2.48 -9.06 -7.59
C TRP A 85 -2.09 -10.15 -8.56
N ASN A 86 -1.90 -11.36 -8.05
CA ASN A 86 -1.72 -12.56 -8.88
C ASN A 86 -3.08 -13.22 -9.09
N PRO A 87 -3.67 -13.16 -10.30
CA PRO A 87 -4.99 -13.71 -10.55
C PRO A 87 -5.04 -15.24 -10.53
N GLU A 88 -3.91 -15.92 -10.76
CA GLU A 88 -3.82 -17.38 -10.72
C GLU A 88 -3.82 -17.89 -9.27
N ALA A 89 -2.98 -17.30 -8.42
CA ALA A 89 -2.91 -17.66 -7.00
C ALA A 89 -4.01 -16.99 -6.16
N GLU A 90 -4.65 -15.95 -6.70
CA GLU A 90 -5.63 -15.10 -6.01
C GLU A 90 -5.05 -14.50 -4.71
N GLU A 91 -3.88 -13.88 -4.85
CA GLU A 91 -3.10 -13.32 -3.75
C GLU A 91 -2.50 -11.96 -4.09
N ILE A 92 -2.34 -11.12 -3.06
CA ILE A 92 -1.58 -9.88 -3.15
C ILE A 92 -0.10 -10.22 -3.03
N LEU A 93 0.69 -9.87 -4.05
CA LEU A 93 2.15 -10.07 -4.07
C LEU A 93 2.91 -8.99 -3.31
N GLY A 94 2.37 -7.79 -3.26
CA GLY A 94 2.95 -6.64 -2.62
C GLY A 94 2.20 -5.37 -2.94
N GLY A 95 2.68 -4.26 -2.44
CA GLY A 95 2.05 -2.97 -2.67
C GLY A 95 2.79 -1.83 -1.99
N TYR A 96 2.29 -0.63 -2.18
CA TYR A 96 2.66 0.58 -1.47
C TYR A 96 1.49 1.55 -1.41
N ARG A 97 1.55 2.52 -0.52
CA ARG A 97 0.58 3.62 -0.50
C ARG A 97 1.19 4.89 -1.06
N TYR A 98 0.36 5.77 -1.59
CA TYR A 98 0.82 7.04 -2.12
C TYR A 98 -0.22 8.15 -1.99
N LEU A 99 0.27 9.38 -1.98
CA LEU A 99 -0.55 10.60 -2.07
C LEU A 99 0.16 11.59 -2.99
N PHE A 100 -0.59 12.19 -3.92
CA PHE A 100 -0.08 13.28 -4.76
C PHE A 100 0.03 14.55 -3.93
N GLY A 101 1.09 15.30 -4.14
CA GLY A 101 1.36 16.51 -3.38
C GLY A 101 0.36 17.64 -3.60
N ASP A 102 -0.32 17.68 -4.76
CA ASP A 102 -1.40 18.62 -5.05
C ASP A 102 -2.73 18.24 -4.37
N GLU A 103 -2.86 17.02 -3.85
CA GLU A 103 -4.00 16.53 -3.08
C GLU A 103 -3.79 16.68 -1.55
N VAL A 104 -2.62 17.16 -1.10
CA VAL A 104 -2.29 17.28 0.32
C VAL A 104 -3.15 18.34 0.97
N GLU A 105 -3.81 17.95 2.05
CA GLU A 105 -4.55 18.85 2.93
C GLU A 105 -3.64 19.41 4.01
N TYR A 106 -4.05 20.52 4.63
CA TYR A 106 -3.33 21.16 5.72
C TYR A 106 -4.21 21.18 6.97
N ASP A 107 -3.60 20.94 8.12
CA ASP A 107 -4.32 21.01 9.40
C ASP A 107 -4.59 22.47 9.83
N GLU A 108 -5.25 22.63 10.98
CA GLU A 108 -5.59 23.93 11.56
C GLU A 108 -4.38 24.82 11.87
N HIS A 109 -3.18 24.22 11.99
CA HIS A 109 -1.91 24.91 12.22
C HIS A 109 -1.11 25.16 10.92
N GLY A 110 -1.69 24.84 9.76
CA GLY A 110 -1.03 24.98 8.46
C GLY A 110 0.02 23.93 8.18
N LYS A 111 0.05 22.82 8.94
CA LYS A 111 0.96 21.70 8.72
C LYS A 111 0.38 20.75 7.68
N PRO A 112 1.17 20.26 6.70
CA PRO A 112 0.69 19.31 5.73
C PRO A 112 0.32 17.97 6.39
N VAL A 113 -0.81 17.41 6.01
CA VAL A 113 -1.28 16.11 6.47
C VAL A 113 -0.60 15.04 5.61
N LEU A 114 0.65 14.74 5.98
CA LEU A 114 1.53 13.77 5.32
C LEU A 114 2.14 12.83 6.36
N ALA A 115 2.31 11.56 6.00
CA ALA A 115 2.97 10.60 6.88
C ALA A 115 4.41 11.02 7.24
N THR A 116 5.15 11.58 6.29
CA THR A 116 6.50 12.10 6.50
C THR A 116 6.56 13.37 7.36
N ALA A 117 5.46 14.09 7.53
CA ALA A 117 5.38 15.26 8.39
C ALA A 117 5.55 14.94 9.90
N HIS A 118 5.49 13.67 10.29
CA HIS A 118 5.88 13.23 11.63
C HIS A 118 7.40 13.17 11.84
N MET A 119 8.17 13.06 10.77
CA MET A 119 9.62 12.88 10.80
C MET A 119 10.36 14.14 10.37
N PHE A 120 9.73 14.99 9.56
CA PHE A 120 10.36 16.16 8.95
C PHE A 120 9.49 17.40 9.08
N ASP A 121 10.13 18.55 9.28
CA ASP A 121 9.54 19.85 9.09
C ASP A 121 9.90 20.34 7.69
N PHE A 122 8.89 20.71 6.92
CA PHE A 122 9.08 21.18 5.55
C PHE A 122 9.18 22.70 5.50
N SER A 123 10.12 23.22 4.69
CA SER A 123 10.22 24.65 4.44
C SER A 123 9.02 25.17 3.66
N GLU A 124 8.66 26.43 3.84
CA GLU A 124 7.60 27.07 3.04
C GLU A 124 7.88 26.97 1.54
N LYS A 125 9.14 27.10 1.15
CA LYS A 125 9.57 26.97 -0.24
C LYS A 125 9.21 25.58 -0.79
N PHE A 126 9.53 24.52 -0.04
CA PHE A 126 9.18 23.15 -0.45
C PHE A 126 7.68 22.99 -0.60
N LEU A 127 6.90 23.43 0.39
CA LEU A 127 5.43 23.28 0.37
C LEU A 127 4.77 24.01 -0.80
N LYS A 128 5.30 25.18 -1.19
CA LYS A 128 4.71 26.02 -2.24
C LYS A 128 5.20 25.67 -3.65
N GLU A 129 6.50 25.37 -3.79
CA GLU A 129 7.14 25.28 -5.11
C GLU A 129 7.39 23.83 -5.55
N TYR A 130 7.51 22.88 -4.63
CA TYR A 130 7.89 21.49 -4.95
C TYR A 130 6.81 20.48 -4.61
N LEU A 131 6.16 20.61 -3.46
CA LEU A 131 5.16 19.63 -3.01
C LEU A 131 4.05 19.40 -4.05
N PRO A 132 3.48 20.42 -4.73
CA PRO A 132 2.43 20.18 -5.71
C PRO A 132 2.83 19.29 -6.90
N TYR A 133 4.13 19.15 -7.14
CA TYR A 133 4.70 18.31 -8.21
C TYR A 133 5.35 17.03 -7.69
N THR A 134 5.07 16.67 -6.45
CA THR A 134 5.69 15.54 -5.76
C THR A 134 4.64 14.46 -5.50
N VAL A 135 5.07 13.22 -5.39
CA VAL A 135 4.27 12.12 -4.86
C VAL A 135 4.98 11.56 -3.64
N GLU A 136 4.25 11.40 -2.53
CA GLU A 136 4.75 10.66 -1.37
C GLU A 136 4.41 9.18 -1.53
N LEU A 137 5.43 8.33 -1.45
CA LEU A 137 5.29 6.88 -1.43
C LEU A 137 5.63 6.37 -0.03
N GLY A 138 4.91 5.39 0.46
CA GLY A 138 5.19 4.80 1.76
C GLY A 138 4.67 3.38 1.92
N ARG A 139 5.05 2.74 3.02
CA ARG A 139 4.60 1.39 3.35
C ARG A 139 4.80 0.37 2.24
N SER A 140 5.88 0.48 1.47
CA SER A 140 6.22 -0.51 0.45
C SER A 140 6.50 -1.87 1.08
N PHE A 141 5.86 -2.91 0.59
CA PHE A 141 6.06 -4.28 1.06
C PHE A 141 5.96 -5.28 -0.09
N VAL A 142 6.66 -6.38 0.07
CA VAL A 142 6.46 -7.61 -0.70
C VAL A 142 5.95 -8.65 0.28
N THR A 143 4.90 -9.37 -0.09
CA THR A 143 4.34 -10.44 0.74
C THR A 143 5.43 -11.45 1.09
N LEU A 144 5.54 -11.80 2.37
CA LEU A 144 6.71 -12.53 2.91
C LEU A 144 7.05 -13.80 2.14
N GLU A 145 6.03 -14.56 1.71
CA GLU A 145 6.21 -15.79 0.94
C GLU A 145 6.88 -15.57 -0.43
N TYR A 146 6.79 -14.35 -0.97
CA TYR A 146 7.38 -13.97 -2.26
C TYR A 146 8.74 -13.27 -2.13
N GLN A 147 9.24 -13.05 -0.92
CA GLN A 147 10.56 -12.44 -0.68
C GLN A 147 11.72 -13.39 -0.83
N SER A 148 11.49 -14.68 -0.74
CA SER A 148 12.56 -15.69 -0.73
C SER A 148 12.79 -16.29 -2.11
N SER A 149 14.03 -16.75 -2.36
CA SER A 149 14.37 -17.56 -3.54
C SER A 149 13.57 -18.88 -3.63
N ARG A 150 12.93 -19.29 -2.55
CA ARG A 150 12.04 -20.46 -2.49
C ARG A 150 10.71 -20.25 -3.22
N ALA A 151 10.30 -19.00 -3.46
CA ALA A 151 9.09 -18.67 -4.21
C ALA A 151 9.23 -18.94 -5.73
N GLY A 152 10.42 -19.32 -6.20
CA GLY A 152 10.67 -19.58 -7.61
C GLY A 152 10.43 -18.36 -8.49
N SER A 153 9.96 -18.57 -9.72
CA SER A 153 9.68 -17.49 -10.67
C SER A 153 8.59 -16.52 -10.21
N LYS A 154 7.68 -16.96 -9.33
CA LYS A 154 6.59 -16.09 -8.81
C LYS A 154 7.10 -14.97 -7.92
N GLY A 155 8.15 -15.22 -7.14
CA GLY A 155 8.77 -14.21 -6.28
C GLY A 155 9.75 -13.30 -7.02
N LEU A 156 10.32 -13.78 -8.12
CA LEU A 156 11.38 -13.07 -8.85
C LEU A 156 10.95 -11.68 -9.35
N PHE A 157 9.70 -11.55 -9.76
CA PHE A 157 9.17 -10.32 -10.34
C PHE A 157 8.27 -9.52 -9.38
N ALA A 158 8.06 -9.98 -8.14
CA ALA A 158 7.17 -9.29 -7.21
C ALA A 158 7.61 -7.85 -6.95
N LEU A 159 8.91 -7.63 -6.73
CA LEU A 159 9.45 -6.29 -6.52
C LEU A 159 9.42 -5.45 -7.81
N ASP A 160 9.79 -6.02 -8.94
CA ASP A 160 9.75 -5.31 -10.24
C ASP A 160 8.33 -4.87 -10.58
N ASN A 161 7.34 -5.72 -10.34
CA ASN A 161 5.95 -5.43 -10.65
C ASN A 161 5.37 -4.25 -9.84
N LEU A 162 5.95 -3.92 -8.68
CA LEU A 162 5.55 -2.74 -7.92
C LEU A 162 5.85 -1.43 -8.66
N TRP A 163 6.84 -1.43 -9.54
CA TRP A 163 7.25 -0.28 -10.32
C TRP A 163 6.57 -0.18 -11.69
N ASP A 164 5.73 -1.14 -12.03
CA ASP A 164 4.90 -1.12 -13.24
C ASP A 164 3.66 -0.23 -13.09
N GLY A 165 3.35 0.21 -11.85
CA GLY A 165 2.20 1.04 -11.50
C GLY A 165 2.39 2.54 -11.58
#